data_1edc5457732041d906a728be4d051b3b
#
_entry.id   1edc5457732041d906a728be4d051b3b
#
_cell.length_a   1.000
_cell.length_b   1.000
_cell.length_c   1.000
_cell.angle_alpha   90.00
_cell.angle_beta   90.00
_cell.angle_gamma   90.00
#
_symmetry.space_group_name_H-M   'P 1'
#
loop_
_entity.id
_entity.type
_entity.pdbx_description
1 polymer ?
#
loop_
_entity_poly.entity_id
_entity_poly.type
_entity_poly.pdbx_seq_one_letter_code
_entity_poly.pdbx_strand_id
1 'polypeptide(L)'
;MDSREIVERTITYTAPARLAATLPEPYWNDLVHVNYDLPGFERAWREVRPGRQEYVDEWGNTWARVDRTSKGEVSRGVLESWERLETLTLPDLAHPAHFQRVRAVCAQRDETRFRVGGLPGFPFNVARKMRRLDQFLMDLLLAPDQVAALLRRVEDLLAEVIVQYAEAGVDGVMFPEDWGTQLSLMIHPDMWREVFKPGFSRLCAVAHDRGVKVLMHSCGKITAIIPDLVEVGIDVLQFDQPQLHGIDILAQFHGQMTFWCPVDIQKTLQTQDERQIEAEAQELVEKLGGPDGGFIAGYYGDNPSIGLEPHWQYVACRAFVRYGDYARAAV
;
A
#
# COMPACT_ATOMS: atom_id res chain seq x y z
N MET A 1 2.70 -22.17 -15.06
CA MET A 1 2.52 -20.75 -14.70
C MET A 1 3.20 -20.54 -13.37
N ASP A 2 4.19 -19.67 -13.29
CA ASP A 2 4.87 -19.33 -12.05
C ASP A 2 4.11 -18.24 -11.27
N SER A 3 4.57 -17.91 -10.06
CA SER A 3 3.92 -16.93 -9.20
C SER A 3 3.84 -15.54 -9.82
N ARG A 4 4.89 -15.11 -10.52
CA ARG A 4 4.92 -13.82 -11.22
C ARG A 4 3.85 -13.72 -12.29
N GLU A 5 3.77 -14.75 -13.16
CA GLU A 5 2.75 -14.83 -14.21
C GLU A 5 1.33 -14.90 -13.63
N ILE A 6 1.12 -15.58 -12.49
CA ILE A 6 -0.18 -15.60 -11.80
C ILE A 6 -0.59 -14.20 -11.38
N VAL A 7 0.29 -13.43 -10.73
CA VAL A 7 -0.02 -12.05 -10.30
C VAL A 7 -0.25 -11.14 -11.51
N GLU A 8 0.60 -11.22 -12.53
CA GLU A 8 0.46 -10.41 -13.73
C GLU A 8 -0.88 -10.67 -14.43
N ARG A 9 -1.28 -11.93 -14.58
CA ARG A 9 -2.57 -12.31 -15.17
C ARG A 9 -3.75 -11.90 -14.29
N THR A 10 -3.59 -11.96 -12.96
CA THR A 10 -4.61 -11.48 -12.03
C THR A 10 -4.85 -9.99 -12.21
N ILE A 11 -3.79 -9.19 -12.33
CA ILE A 11 -3.87 -7.73 -12.50
C ILE A 11 -4.40 -7.35 -13.89
N THR A 12 -4.04 -8.12 -14.91
CA THR A 12 -4.42 -7.84 -16.31
C THR A 12 -5.70 -8.56 -16.76
N TYR A 13 -6.36 -9.29 -15.88
CA TYR A 13 -7.59 -10.05 -16.18
C TYR A 13 -7.42 -11.03 -17.38
N THR A 14 -6.30 -11.77 -17.38
CA THR A 14 -5.94 -12.69 -18.45
C THR A 14 -5.87 -14.16 -18.03
N ALA A 15 -6.82 -14.56 -17.19
CA ALA A 15 -7.03 -15.91 -16.73
C ALA A 15 -5.80 -16.55 -16.04
N PRO A 16 -5.52 -16.19 -14.76
CA PRO A 16 -4.53 -16.86 -13.95
C PRO A 16 -4.94 -18.32 -13.70
N ALA A 17 -3.98 -19.23 -13.50
CA ALA A 17 -4.28 -20.64 -13.25
C ALA A 17 -4.96 -20.90 -11.90
N ARG A 18 -4.80 -19.97 -10.97
CA ARG A 18 -5.39 -19.97 -9.64
C ARG A 18 -5.42 -18.56 -9.07
N LEU A 19 -6.06 -18.40 -7.94
CA LEU A 19 -6.02 -17.17 -7.14
C LEU A 19 -4.58 -16.76 -6.80
N ALA A 20 -4.23 -15.49 -7.03
CA ALA A 20 -3.00 -14.92 -6.52
C ALA A 20 -3.10 -14.68 -5.00
N ALA A 21 -2.00 -14.82 -4.27
CA ALA A 21 -2.04 -14.71 -2.83
C ALA A 21 -0.72 -14.24 -2.21
N THR A 22 -0.82 -13.66 -1.00
CA THR A 22 0.30 -13.33 -0.10
C THR A 22 0.06 -13.95 1.27
N LEU A 23 -0.07 -15.26 1.29
CA LEU A 23 -0.37 -16.02 2.50
C LEU A 23 0.94 -16.55 3.13
N PRO A 24 0.98 -16.83 4.45
CA PRO A 24 2.14 -17.44 5.09
C PRO A 24 2.31 -18.90 4.69
N GLU A 25 3.50 -19.44 4.84
CA GLU A 25 3.72 -20.87 4.65
C GLU A 25 2.79 -21.72 5.55
N PRO A 26 2.30 -22.86 5.03
CA PRO A 26 2.66 -23.53 3.76
C PRO A 26 1.78 -23.10 2.56
N TYR A 27 1.10 -21.97 2.63
CA TYR A 27 0.19 -21.50 1.59
C TYR A 27 0.92 -20.69 0.50
N TRP A 28 0.18 -20.24 -0.50
CA TRP A 28 0.70 -19.49 -1.65
C TRP A 28 1.20 -18.10 -1.23
N ASN A 29 2.38 -17.75 -1.71
CA ASN A 29 2.94 -16.40 -1.56
C ASN A 29 3.58 -15.98 -2.90
N ASP A 30 2.85 -15.21 -3.66
CA ASP A 30 3.18 -14.89 -5.05
C ASP A 30 3.92 -13.54 -5.20
N LEU A 31 4.03 -12.76 -4.13
CA LEU A 31 4.73 -11.48 -4.13
C LEU A 31 5.98 -11.51 -3.25
N VAL A 32 6.99 -10.73 -3.64
CA VAL A 32 8.16 -10.45 -2.82
C VAL A 32 8.46 -8.97 -2.80
N HIS A 33 8.61 -8.40 -1.60
CA HIS A 33 9.02 -7.01 -1.43
C HIS A 33 10.53 -6.87 -1.55
N VAL A 34 10.97 -5.97 -2.41
CA VAL A 34 12.37 -5.63 -2.65
C VAL A 34 12.57 -4.13 -2.47
N ASN A 35 13.19 -3.74 -1.37
CA ASN A 35 13.35 -2.33 -1.03
C ASN A 35 14.78 -1.87 -1.29
N TYR A 36 14.93 -0.59 -1.66
CA TYR A 36 16.24 0.06 -1.71
C TYR A 36 16.82 0.21 -0.30
N ASP A 37 18.13 0.31 -0.22
CA ASP A 37 18.84 0.53 1.04
C ASP A 37 19.21 2.02 1.18
N LEU A 38 19.16 2.53 2.41
CA LEU A 38 19.64 3.89 2.74
C LEU A 38 20.87 3.77 3.63
N PRO A 39 22.07 3.77 3.06
CA PRO A 39 23.31 3.67 3.83
C PRO A 39 23.42 4.79 4.87
N GLY A 40 23.76 4.44 6.11
CA GLY A 40 23.92 5.39 7.21
C GLY A 40 22.61 5.85 7.86
N PHE A 41 21.46 5.35 7.39
CA PHE A 41 20.18 5.59 8.04
C PHE A 41 19.69 4.32 8.76
N GLU A 42 19.40 4.44 10.05
CA GLU A 42 18.81 3.38 10.87
C GLU A 42 17.57 3.91 11.60
N ARG A 43 16.46 3.24 11.40
CA ARG A 43 15.22 3.54 12.11
C ARG A 43 15.25 2.93 13.50
N ALA A 44 15.87 3.63 14.47
CA ALA A 44 16.04 3.16 15.84
C ALA A 44 15.21 3.98 16.83
N TRP A 45 14.18 3.34 17.42
CA TRP A 45 13.43 3.92 18.52
C TRP A 45 14.27 4.04 19.78
N ARG A 46 14.34 5.24 20.35
CA ARG A 46 15.08 5.52 21.60
C ARG A 46 14.12 6.05 22.65
N GLU A 47 14.23 5.55 23.87
CA GLU A 47 13.48 6.11 25.00
C GLU A 47 14.06 7.47 25.38
N VAL A 48 13.25 8.52 25.26
CA VAL A 48 13.66 9.91 25.59
C VAL A 48 13.16 10.34 26.98
N ARG A 49 12.12 9.66 27.49
CA ARG A 49 11.62 9.74 28.86
C ARG A 49 10.72 8.53 29.14
N PRO A 50 10.42 8.20 30.41
CA PRO A 50 9.54 7.08 30.74
C PRO A 50 8.21 7.14 29.99
N GLY A 51 7.89 6.06 29.26
CA GLY A 51 6.68 5.96 28.45
C GLY A 51 6.68 6.79 27.16
N ARG A 52 7.85 7.22 26.66
CA ARG A 52 7.95 7.91 25.37
C ARG A 52 9.21 7.49 24.64
N GLN A 53 9.02 6.93 23.44
CA GLN A 53 10.09 6.61 22.52
C GLN A 53 10.01 7.53 21.29
N GLU A 54 11.18 7.90 20.76
CA GLU A 54 11.29 8.74 19.56
C GLU A 54 12.35 8.18 18.59
N TYR A 55 12.20 8.49 17.30
CA TYR A 55 13.24 8.40 16.29
C TYR A 55 13.06 9.52 15.26
N VAL A 56 14.12 9.80 14.51
CA VAL A 56 14.09 10.73 13.36
C VAL A 56 14.11 9.89 12.10
N ASP A 57 13.16 10.12 11.18
CA ASP A 57 13.12 9.43 9.90
C ASP A 57 14.09 10.03 8.86
N GLU A 58 14.21 9.38 7.70
CA GLU A 58 15.06 9.81 6.59
C GLU A 58 14.70 11.18 6.00
N TRP A 59 13.50 11.67 6.29
CA TRP A 59 13.02 13.01 5.90
C TRP A 59 13.34 14.09 6.94
N GLY A 60 13.84 13.70 8.12
CA GLY A 60 14.10 14.59 9.24
C GLY A 60 12.90 14.81 10.16
N ASN A 61 11.81 14.04 10.00
CA ASN A 61 10.66 14.13 10.89
C ASN A 61 10.92 13.37 12.20
N THR A 62 10.52 13.94 13.33
CA THR A 62 10.57 13.26 14.62
C THR A 62 9.27 12.48 14.86
N TRP A 63 9.39 11.18 15.01
CA TRP A 63 8.31 10.27 15.36
C TRP A 63 8.29 10.03 16.87
N ALA A 64 7.12 9.84 17.43
CA ALA A 64 6.94 9.48 18.84
C ALA A 64 5.91 8.38 19.02
N ARG A 65 6.13 7.51 20.02
CA ARG A 65 5.18 6.51 20.47
C ARG A 65 5.26 6.31 21.98
N VAL A 66 4.18 5.79 22.57
CA VAL A 66 4.12 5.52 24.01
C VAL A 66 4.68 4.15 24.37
N ASP A 67 4.54 3.17 23.49
CA ASP A 67 5.01 1.81 23.68
C ASP A 67 5.32 1.10 22.33
N ARG A 68 5.71 -0.16 22.38
CA ARG A 68 6.09 -0.95 21.21
C ARG A 68 4.90 -1.44 20.39
N THR A 69 3.70 -1.42 20.91
CA THR A 69 2.48 -1.86 20.20
C THR A 69 1.96 -0.78 19.24
N SER A 70 2.29 0.49 19.52
CA SER A 70 1.99 1.61 18.63
C SER A 70 3.05 1.75 17.54
N LYS A 71 2.61 1.96 16.30
CA LYS A 71 3.50 2.33 15.18
C LYS A 71 4.08 3.73 15.32
N GLY A 72 3.50 4.55 16.21
CA GLY A 72 3.87 5.94 16.45
C GLY A 72 3.26 6.91 15.44
N GLU A 73 3.44 8.20 15.72
CA GLU A 73 2.98 9.31 14.87
C GLU A 73 4.05 10.40 14.84
N VAL A 74 4.04 11.23 13.78
CA VAL A 74 4.97 12.36 13.69
C VAL A 74 4.61 13.41 14.74
N SER A 75 5.48 13.59 15.71
CA SER A 75 5.34 14.62 16.76
C SER A 75 5.89 15.98 16.34
N ARG A 76 6.88 15.98 15.42
CA ARG A 76 7.45 17.18 14.82
C ARG A 76 7.89 16.91 13.38
N GLY A 77 7.29 17.64 12.43
CA GLY A 77 7.68 17.60 11.03
C GLY A 77 8.97 18.40 10.78
N VAL A 78 9.72 18.06 9.74
CA VAL A 78 10.92 18.79 9.33
C VAL A 78 10.58 20.20 8.85
N LEU A 79 9.40 20.41 8.28
CA LEU A 79 8.90 21.67 7.76
C LEU A 79 7.91 22.32 8.74
N GLU A 80 8.39 22.86 9.86
CA GLU A 80 7.56 23.50 10.87
C GLU A 80 7.01 24.86 10.41
N SER A 81 7.71 25.56 9.50
CA SER A 81 7.28 26.84 8.91
C SER A 81 7.45 26.81 7.40
N TRP A 82 6.52 27.43 6.67
CA TRP A 82 6.59 27.56 5.21
C TRP A 82 7.79 28.40 4.71
N GLU A 83 8.32 29.30 5.54
CA GLU A 83 9.54 30.07 5.25
C GLU A 83 10.76 29.17 4.97
N ARG A 84 10.74 27.95 5.50
CA ARG A 84 11.80 26.95 5.31
C ARG A 84 11.64 26.13 4.04
N LEU A 85 10.54 26.27 3.30
CA LEU A 85 10.25 25.44 2.13
C LEU A 85 11.34 25.58 1.05
N GLU A 86 11.82 26.79 0.78
CA GLU A 86 12.84 27.03 -0.24
C GLU A 86 14.19 26.39 0.11
N THR A 87 14.55 26.36 1.40
CA THR A 87 15.82 25.81 1.90
C THR A 87 15.72 24.35 2.31
N LEU A 88 14.51 23.75 2.24
CA LEU A 88 14.30 22.36 2.58
C LEU A 88 15.08 21.46 1.61
N THR A 89 15.94 20.61 2.15
CA THR A 89 16.62 19.55 1.39
C THR A 89 15.88 18.25 1.57
N LEU A 90 15.44 17.65 0.48
CA LEU A 90 14.85 16.29 0.49
C LEU A 90 15.96 15.23 0.55
N PRO A 91 15.70 14.05 1.12
CA PRO A 91 16.68 12.97 1.13
C PRO A 91 16.97 12.48 -0.29
N ASP A 92 18.21 12.08 -0.55
CA ASP A 92 18.65 11.52 -1.83
C ASP A 92 18.21 10.05 -1.96
N LEU A 93 16.89 9.81 -2.10
CA LEU A 93 16.32 8.46 -2.20
C LEU A 93 16.57 7.81 -3.56
N ALA A 94 16.76 8.60 -4.60
CA ALA A 94 16.89 8.12 -5.98
C ALA A 94 18.33 7.81 -6.39
N HIS A 95 19.31 7.92 -5.48
CA HIS A 95 20.69 7.61 -5.82
C HIS A 95 20.85 6.15 -6.30
N PRO A 96 21.44 5.91 -7.50
CA PRO A 96 21.50 4.56 -8.08
C PRO A 96 22.15 3.49 -7.19
N ALA A 97 23.09 3.89 -6.32
CA ALA A 97 23.75 2.96 -5.40
C ALA A 97 22.79 2.33 -4.38
N HIS A 98 21.70 3.00 -4.02
CA HIS A 98 20.72 2.49 -3.07
C HIS A 98 19.97 1.26 -3.63
N PHE A 99 19.90 1.12 -4.96
CA PHE A 99 19.17 0.06 -5.64
C PHE A 99 20.02 -1.17 -6.01
N GLN A 100 21.26 -1.28 -5.52
CA GLN A 100 22.13 -2.43 -5.84
C GLN A 100 21.52 -3.75 -5.37
N ARG A 101 20.96 -3.78 -4.17
CA ARG A 101 20.26 -4.96 -3.63
C ARG A 101 19.03 -5.31 -4.47
N VAL A 102 18.25 -4.31 -4.86
CA VAL A 102 17.06 -4.51 -5.71
C VAL A 102 17.46 -5.17 -7.03
N ARG A 103 18.49 -4.63 -7.71
CA ARG A 103 19.03 -5.21 -8.96
C ARG A 103 19.52 -6.65 -8.77
N ALA A 104 20.20 -6.91 -7.65
CA ALA A 104 20.71 -8.26 -7.36
C ALA A 104 19.57 -9.27 -7.17
N VAL A 105 18.49 -8.91 -6.47
CA VAL A 105 17.33 -9.79 -6.31
C VAL A 105 16.59 -9.96 -7.64
N CYS A 106 16.38 -8.89 -8.39
CA CYS A 106 15.69 -8.93 -9.68
C CYS A 106 16.46 -9.74 -10.75
N ALA A 107 17.77 -9.88 -10.61
CA ALA A 107 18.60 -10.68 -11.50
C ALA A 107 18.60 -12.19 -11.16
N GLN A 108 18.03 -12.61 -10.03
CA GLN A 108 17.94 -14.02 -9.64
C GLN A 108 16.91 -14.75 -10.51
N ARG A 109 17.34 -15.83 -11.16
CA ARG A 109 16.47 -16.62 -12.06
C ARG A 109 15.51 -17.55 -11.32
N ASP A 110 15.82 -17.91 -10.10
CA ASP A 110 15.04 -18.76 -9.23
C ASP A 110 14.00 -18.00 -8.40
N GLU A 111 14.05 -16.65 -8.37
CA GLU A 111 12.96 -15.83 -7.82
C GLU A 111 11.85 -15.68 -8.86
N THR A 112 10.80 -16.48 -8.69
CA THR A 112 9.66 -16.55 -9.61
C THR A 112 8.45 -15.77 -9.15
N ARG A 113 8.54 -15.06 -8.01
CA ARG A 113 7.46 -14.21 -7.48
C ARG A 113 7.44 -12.83 -8.15
N PHE A 114 6.31 -12.18 -8.08
CA PHE A 114 6.14 -10.80 -8.51
C PHE A 114 6.88 -9.85 -7.55
N ARG A 115 7.82 -9.07 -8.08
CA ARG A 115 8.75 -8.23 -7.31
C ARG A 115 8.19 -6.83 -7.15
N VAL A 116 7.98 -6.41 -5.91
CA VAL A 116 7.36 -5.13 -5.56
C VAL A 116 8.36 -4.24 -4.84
N GLY A 117 8.69 -3.09 -5.43
CA GLY A 117 9.49 -2.04 -4.82
C GLY A 117 8.65 -1.16 -3.89
N GLY A 118 9.12 -0.90 -2.66
CA GLY A 118 8.41 -0.06 -1.70
C GLY A 118 8.74 1.42 -1.83
N LEU A 119 7.74 2.27 -1.98
CA LEU A 119 7.88 3.73 -1.87
C LEU A 119 7.53 4.20 -0.45
N PRO A 120 8.08 5.34 0.02
CA PRO A 120 7.83 5.86 1.37
C PRO A 120 6.38 6.35 1.59
N GLY A 121 5.62 6.48 0.54
CA GLY A 121 4.29 7.03 0.38
C GLY A 121 4.17 7.69 -0.98
N PHE A 122 2.99 8.19 -1.29
CA PHE A 122 2.77 9.16 -2.35
C PHE A 122 2.76 10.58 -1.76
N PRO A 123 2.45 11.60 -2.56
CA PRO A 123 2.67 13.00 -2.15
C PRO A 123 2.02 13.39 -0.82
N PHE A 124 0.79 12.92 -0.54
CA PHE A 124 0.11 13.23 0.71
C PHE A 124 0.81 12.62 1.92
N ASN A 125 1.06 11.31 1.88
CA ASN A 125 1.63 10.61 3.05
C ASN A 125 3.05 11.11 3.38
N VAL A 126 3.81 11.57 2.39
CA VAL A 126 5.12 12.21 2.61
C VAL A 126 4.93 13.63 3.15
N ALA A 127 4.15 14.47 2.46
CA ALA A 127 3.98 15.88 2.83
C ALA A 127 3.32 16.07 4.21
N ARG A 128 2.29 15.24 4.55
CA ARG A 128 1.63 15.29 5.85
C ARG A 128 2.57 14.97 7.02
N LYS A 129 3.58 14.12 6.80
CA LYS A 129 4.60 13.83 7.80
C LYS A 129 5.54 15.01 7.99
N MET A 130 5.93 15.68 6.90
CA MET A 130 6.83 16.84 6.94
C MET A 130 6.20 18.06 7.63
N ARG A 131 4.86 18.19 7.59
CA ARG A 131 4.09 19.28 8.20
C ARG A 131 3.35 18.87 9.46
N ARG A 132 3.27 17.60 9.82
CA ARG A 132 2.28 16.95 10.70
C ARG A 132 0.89 16.95 10.06
N LEU A 133 0.13 15.88 10.33
CA LEU A 133 -1.17 15.65 9.71
C LEU A 133 -2.16 16.80 9.97
N ASP A 134 -2.29 17.22 11.23
CA ASP A 134 -3.21 18.27 11.65
C ASP A 134 -2.93 19.60 10.94
N GLN A 135 -1.65 20.00 10.93
CA GLN A 135 -1.22 21.23 10.27
C GLN A 135 -1.38 21.13 8.74
N PHE A 136 -0.99 20.00 8.16
CA PHE A 136 -1.09 19.81 6.71
C PHE A 136 -2.54 19.88 6.21
N LEU A 137 -3.50 19.29 6.94
CA LEU A 137 -4.92 19.37 6.59
C LEU A 137 -5.46 20.81 6.66
N MET A 138 -5.00 21.63 7.62
CA MET A 138 -5.32 23.06 7.64
C MET A 138 -4.67 23.81 6.47
N ASP A 139 -3.43 23.48 6.15
CA ASP A 139 -2.66 24.14 5.09
C ASP A 139 -3.27 23.94 3.70
N LEU A 140 -4.03 22.86 3.47
CA LEU A 140 -4.80 22.68 2.21
C LEU A 140 -5.72 23.86 1.91
N LEU A 141 -6.22 24.54 2.95
CA LEU A 141 -7.11 25.70 2.83
C LEU A 141 -6.38 27.03 3.06
N LEU A 142 -5.41 27.06 3.97
CA LEU A 142 -4.78 28.30 4.45
C LEU A 142 -3.50 28.66 3.67
N ALA A 143 -2.88 27.68 3.02
CA ALA A 143 -1.61 27.87 2.32
C ALA A 143 -1.52 26.99 1.04
N PRO A 144 -2.53 27.05 0.13
CA PRO A 144 -2.61 26.13 -1.01
C PRO A 144 -1.40 26.22 -1.96
N ASP A 145 -0.83 27.40 -2.17
CA ASP A 145 0.32 27.59 -3.03
C ASP A 145 1.59 26.91 -2.48
N GLN A 146 1.81 27.00 -1.16
CA GLN A 146 2.91 26.35 -0.47
C GLN A 146 2.73 24.83 -0.47
N VAL A 147 1.51 24.35 -0.23
CA VAL A 147 1.17 22.93 -0.35
C VAL A 147 1.47 22.43 -1.76
N ALA A 148 1.01 23.12 -2.79
CA ALA A 148 1.27 22.76 -4.19
C ALA A 148 2.78 22.73 -4.51
N ALA A 149 3.54 23.69 -3.97
CA ALA A 149 5.00 23.72 -4.15
C ALA A 149 5.70 22.54 -3.45
N LEU A 150 5.28 22.19 -2.22
CA LEU A 150 5.79 21.03 -1.51
C LEU A 150 5.47 19.72 -2.24
N LEU A 151 4.21 19.56 -2.66
CA LEU A 151 3.76 18.34 -3.37
C LEU A 151 4.57 18.13 -4.66
N ARG A 152 4.78 19.17 -5.48
CA ARG A 152 5.61 19.08 -6.70
C ARG A 152 7.01 18.57 -6.42
N ARG A 153 7.68 19.08 -5.37
CA ARG A 153 9.04 18.64 -5.00
C ARG A 153 9.06 17.17 -4.57
N VAL A 154 8.05 16.75 -3.80
CA VAL A 154 7.91 15.36 -3.39
C VAL A 154 7.63 14.45 -4.61
N GLU A 155 6.74 14.88 -5.51
CA GLU A 155 6.42 14.16 -6.75
C GLU A 155 7.65 13.99 -7.65
N ASP A 156 8.47 15.04 -7.80
CA ASP A 156 9.70 14.97 -8.60
C ASP A 156 10.65 13.89 -8.06
N LEU A 157 10.88 13.89 -6.74
CA LEU A 157 11.71 12.88 -6.11
C LEU A 157 11.12 11.46 -6.24
N LEU A 158 9.81 11.31 -6.01
CA LEU A 158 9.15 9.99 -6.13
C LEU A 158 9.18 9.46 -7.57
N ALA A 159 9.06 10.34 -8.57
CA ALA A 159 9.19 9.97 -9.97
C ALA A 159 10.59 9.39 -10.26
N GLU A 160 11.66 10.01 -9.73
CA GLU A 160 13.01 9.50 -9.86
C GLU A 160 13.20 8.14 -9.17
N VAL A 161 12.62 7.96 -7.96
CA VAL A 161 12.64 6.67 -7.25
C VAL A 161 11.93 5.57 -8.05
N ILE A 162 10.77 5.88 -8.65
CA ILE A 162 10.04 4.94 -9.53
C ILE A 162 10.91 4.55 -10.73
N VAL A 163 11.60 5.50 -11.36
CA VAL A 163 12.55 5.24 -12.45
C VAL A 163 13.64 4.27 -12.02
N GLN A 164 14.26 4.50 -10.86
CA GLN A 164 15.30 3.61 -10.33
C GLN A 164 14.81 2.20 -10.05
N TYR A 165 13.58 2.04 -9.53
CA TYR A 165 12.96 0.74 -9.36
C TYR A 165 12.71 0.03 -10.69
N ALA A 166 12.18 0.75 -11.68
CA ALA A 166 11.96 0.21 -13.03
C ALA A 166 13.27 -0.27 -13.68
N GLU A 167 14.33 0.54 -13.62
CA GLU A 167 15.67 0.18 -14.11
C GLU A 167 16.28 -1.00 -13.35
N ALA A 168 15.93 -1.18 -12.08
CA ALA A 168 16.35 -2.33 -11.28
C ALA A 168 15.60 -3.62 -11.63
N GLY A 169 14.49 -3.55 -12.37
CA GLY A 169 13.73 -4.68 -12.88
C GLY A 169 12.62 -5.19 -11.95
N VAL A 170 12.02 -4.32 -11.13
CA VAL A 170 10.81 -4.67 -10.37
C VAL A 170 9.60 -4.79 -11.30
N ASP A 171 8.60 -5.56 -10.88
CA ASP A 171 7.36 -5.75 -11.62
C ASP A 171 6.31 -4.71 -11.22
N GLY A 172 6.39 -4.21 -9.98
CA GLY A 172 5.50 -3.18 -9.46
C GLY A 172 6.14 -2.33 -8.39
N VAL A 173 5.53 -1.18 -8.11
CA VAL A 173 5.84 -0.33 -6.95
C VAL A 173 4.62 -0.24 -6.04
N MET A 174 4.84 -0.24 -4.71
CA MET A 174 3.78 -0.15 -3.72
C MET A 174 4.04 0.96 -2.72
N PHE A 175 3.01 1.66 -2.32
CA PHE A 175 3.08 2.74 -1.35
C PHE A 175 1.85 2.76 -0.41
N PRO A 176 2.05 3.17 0.86
CA PRO A 176 0.96 3.49 1.77
C PRO A 176 0.48 4.93 1.54
N GLU A 177 -0.84 5.13 1.50
CA GLU A 177 -1.45 6.44 1.32
C GLU A 177 -2.81 6.50 2.03
N ASP A 178 -2.78 6.64 3.36
CA ASP A 178 -3.95 6.54 4.22
C ASP A 178 -4.85 7.78 4.13
N TRP A 179 -5.95 7.65 3.41
CA TRP A 179 -6.92 8.73 3.16
C TRP A 179 -8.18 8.65 4.00
N GLY A 180 -8.46 7.50 4.61
CA GLY A 180 -9.74 7.22 5.23
C GLY A 180 -9.72 7.20 6.75
N THR A 181 -10.82 7.64 7.33
CA THR A 181 -11.25 7.29 8.68
C THR A 181 -12.15 6.04 8.62
N GLN A 182 -12.69 5.59 9.75
CA GLN A 182 -13.69 4.51 9.74
C GLN A 182 -15.03 4.91 9.11
N LEU A 183 -15.27 6.20 8.88
CA LEU A 183 -16.55 6.71 8.39
C LEU A 183 -16.48 7.28 6.97
N SER A 184 -15.38 7.98 6.65
CA SER A 184 -15.25 8.74 5.39
C SER A 184 -13.79 9.07 5.09
N LEU A 185 -13.54 9.70 3.95
CA LEU A 185 -12.29 10.39 3.67
C LEU A 185 -12.01 11.48 4.71
N MET A 186 -10.72 11.77 4.94
CA MET A 186 -10.27 12.87 5.81
C MET A 186 -10.48 14.24 5.18
N ILE A 187 -10.61 14.32 3.86
CA ILE A 187 -10.87 15.55 3.10
C ILE A 187 -12.05 15.34 2.15
N HIS A 188 -12.63 16.44 1.64
CA HIS A 188 -13.69 16.33 0.65
C HIS A 188 -13.18 15.70 -0.65
N PRO A 189 -13.93 14.78 -1.32
CA PRO A 189 -13.48 14.15 -2.56
C PRO A 189 -13.08 15.15 -3.66
N ASP A 190 -13.76 16.28 -3.79
CA ASP A 190 -13.41 17.29 -4.79
C ASP A 190 -12.06 17.96 -4.50
N MET A 191 -11.74 18.19 -3.22
CA MET A 191 -10.40 18.66 -2.83
C MET A 191 -9.34 17.62 -3.18
N TRP A 192 -9.61 16.33 -2.99
CA TRP A 192 -8.70 15.26 -3.42
C TRP A 192 -8.47 15.32 -4.94
N ARG A 193 -9.55 15.50 -5.74
CA ARG A 193 -9.47 15.60 -7.20
C ARG A 193 -8.67 16.81 -7.65
N GLU A 194 -8.87 17.95 -6.99
CA GLU A 194 -8.19 19.19 -7.35
C GLU A 194 -6.68 19.15 -6.98
N VAL A 195 -6.36 18.71 -5.76
CA VAL A 195 -5.02 18.85 -5.20
C VAL A 195 -4.12 17.65 -5.49
N PHE A 196 -4.64 16.42 -5.40
CA PHE A 196 -3.81 15.22 -5.41
C PHE A 196 -3.93 14.38 -6.68
N LYS A 197 -5.10 14.33 -7.32
CA LYS A 197 -5.32 13.53 -8.53
C LYS A 197 -4.30 13.80 -9.64
N PRO A 198 -3.89 15.06 -9.94
CA PRO A 198 -2.88 15.33 -10.95
C PRO A 198 -1.52 14.69 -10.66
N GLY A 199 -1.06 14.77 -9.40
CA GLY A 199 0.19 14.14 -8.96
C GLY A 199 0.14 12.61 -9.04
N PHE A 200 -0.98 12.01 -8.64
CA PHE A 200 -1.23 10.57 -8.80
C PHE A 200 -1.14 10.15 -10.28
N SER A 201 -1.87 10.83 -11.17
CA SER A 201 -1.82 10.56 -12.62
C SER A 201 -0.40 10.61 -13.15
N ARG A 202 0.37 11.64 -12.78
CA ARG A 202 1.76 11.80 -13.20
C ARG A 202 2.64 10.63 -12.75
N LEU A 203 2.57 10.25 -11.47
CA LEU A 203 3.41 9.19 -10.92
C LEU A 203 3.03 7.81 -11.47
N CYS A 204 1.75 7.53 -11.63
CA CYS A 204 1.27 6.32 -12.28
C CYS A 204 1.74 6.23 -13.73
N ALA A 205 1.68 7.33 -14.50
CA ALA A 205 2.19 7.37 -15.87
C ALA A 205 3.70 7.09 -15.93
N VAL A 206 4.50 7.64 -15.00
CA VAL A 206 5.95 7.36 -14.94
C VAL A 206 6.25 5.87 -14.74
N ALA A 207 5.44 5.18 -13.93
CA ALA A 207 5.56 3.73 -13.71
C ALA A 207 5.11 2.94 -14.95
N HIS A 208 3.93 3.25 -15.49
CA HIS A 208 3.34 2.55 -16.62
C HIS A 208 4.15 2.68 -17.92
N ASP A 209 4.72 3.86 -18.18
CA ASP A 209 5.62 4.09 -19.33
C ASP A 209 6.86 3.18 -19.30
N ARG A 210 7.15 2.56 -18.14
CA ARG A 210 8.25 1.62 -17.91
C ARG A 210 7.79 0.19 -17.68
N GLY A 211 6.50 -0.09 -17.89
CA GLY A 211 5.92 -1.41 -17.68
C GLY A 211 5.81 -1.85 -16.22
N VAL A 212 5.89 -0.92 -15.27
CA VAL A 212 5.81 -1.19 -13.82
C VAL A 212 4.38 -0.96 -13.32
N LYS A 213 3.83 -1.93 -12.59
CA LYS A 213 2.50 -1.85 -11.97
C LYS A 213 2.49 -0.96 -10.73
N VAL A 214 1.36 -0.32 -10.46
CA VAL A 214 1.19 0.59 -9.32
C VAL A 214 0.22 0.00 -8.29
N LEU A 215 0.74 -0.29 -7.11
CA LEU A 215 0.01 -0.88 -5.99
C LEU A 215 -0.11 0.16 -4.88
N MET A 216 -1.31 0.38 -4.37
CA MET A 216 -1.58 1.34 -3.29
C MET A 216 -2.19 0.64 -2.08
N HIS A 217 -1.63 0.90 -0.89
CA HIS A 217 -2.30 0.61 0.38
C HIS A 217 -3.03 1.85 0.89
N SER A 218 -4.24 1.66 1.39
CA SER A 218 -4.93 2.72 2.15
C SER A 218 -5.72 2.15 3.31
N CYS A 219 -5.51 2.69 4.50
CA CYS A 219 -6.40 2.47 5.62
C CYS A 219 -7.68 3.32 5.51
N GLY A 220 -8.75 2.84 6.17
CA GLY A 220 -10.02 3.54 6.31
C GLY A 220 -10.88 3.55 5.05
N LYS A 221 -12.02 4.25 5.14
CA LYS A 221 -13.05 4.26 4.11
C LYS A 221 -12.72 5.26 3.00
N ILE A 222 -12.28 4.77 1.85
CA ILE A 222 -11.91 5.57 0.68
C ILE A 222 -12.82 5.36 -0.52
N THR A 223 -13.98 4.72 -0.33
CA THR A 223 -14.92 4.33 -1.40
C THR A 223 -15.23 5.49 -2.37
N ALA A 224 -15.31 6.73 -1.88
CA ALA A 224 -15.66 7.90 -2.68
C ALA A 224 -14.62 8.28 -3.76
N ILE A 225 -13.37 7.80 -3.64
CA ILE A 225 -12.30 8.09 -4.60
C ILE A 225 -11.83 6.85 -5.37
N ILE A 226 -12.40 5.67 -5.15
CA ILE A 226 -12.01 4.46 -5.92
C ILE A 226 -12.16 4.69 -7.43
N PRO A 227 -13.24 5.32 -7.96
CA PRO A 227 -13.33 5.63 -9.38
C PRO A 227 -12.16 6.50 -9.87
N ASP A 228 -11.77 7.49 -9.08
CA ASP A 228 -10.64 8.37 -9.39
C ASP A 228 -9.30 7.61 -9.37
N LEU A 229 -9.13 6.64 -8.44
CA LEU A 229 -7.94 5.80 -8.38
C LEU A 229 -7.81 4.90 -9.61
N VAL A 230 -8.93 4.39 -10.14
CA VAL A 230 -8.96 3.68 -11.45
C VAL A 230 -8.50 4.61 -12.57
N GLU A 231 -9.08 5.82 -12.65
CA GLU A 231 -8.75 6.78 -13.71
C GLU A 231 -7.28 7.22 -13.71
N VAL A 232 -6.65 7.38 -12.55
CA VAL A 232 -5.24 7.76 -12.46
C VAL A 232 -4.27 6.61 -12.70
N GLY A 233 -4.77 5.36 -12.76
CA GLY A 233 -3.98 4.19 -13.09
C GLY A 233 -3.42 3.41 -11.90
N ILE A 234 -4.11 3.36 -10.77
CA ILE A 234 -3.81 2.39 -9.72
C ILE A 234 -4.22 1.00 -10.22
N ASP A 235 -3.27 0.08 -10.34
CA ASP A 235 -3.53 -1.30 -10.81
C ASP A 235 -4.08 -2.19 -9.70
N VAL A 236 -3.56 -2.03 -8.46
CA VAL A 236 -3.95 -2.83 -7.31
C VAL A 236 -4.23 -1.94 -6.10
N LEU A 237 -5.40 -2.10 -5.50
CA LEU A 237 -5.76 -1.43 -4.25
C LEU A 237 -5.76 -2.44 -3.09
N GLN A 238 -4.85 -2.23 -2.13
CA GLN A 238 -4.71 -3.05 -0.95
C GLN A 238 -5.31 -2.34 0.27
N PHE A 239 -6.07 -3.06 1.07
CA PHE A 239 -6.62 -2.64 2.35
C PHE A 239 -6.93 -3.85 3.24
N ASP A 240 -7.11 -3.63 4.54
CA ASP A 240 -7.30 -4.73 5.50
C ASP A 240 -8.75 -4.89 5.98
N GLN A 241 -9.66 -4.03 5.52
CA GLN A 241 -11.06 -3.95 5.95
C GLN A 241 -12.02 -3.91 4.77
N PRO A 242 -12.20 -5.02 4.01
CA PRO A 242 -13.10 -5.06 2.85
C PRO A 242 -14.55 -4.72 3.19
N GLN A 243 -15.04 -5.12 4.36
CA GLN A 243 -16.40 -4.83 4.82
C GLN A 243 -16.66 -3.33 5.08
N LEU A 244 -15.60 -2.54 5.24
CA LEU A 244 -15.72 -1.09 5.41
C LEU A 244 -16.20 -0.39 4.13
N HIS A 245 -15.81 -0.93 2.99
CA HIS A 245 -16.20 -0.46 1.67
C HIS A 245 -17.52 -1.09 1.19
N GLY A 246 -17.77 -2.33 1.61
CA GLY A 246 -18.85 -3.18 1.11
C GLY A 246 -18.38 -3.99 -0.12
N ILE A 247 -18.36 -5.32 0.01
CA ILE A 247 -17.84 -6.22 -1.05
C ILE A 247 -18.61 -6.03 -2.37
N ASP A 248 -19.94 -5.83 -2.32
CA ASP A 248 -20.76 -5.59 -3.50
C ASP A 248 -20.42 -4.24 -4.20
N ILE A 249 -19.96 -3.25 -3.45
CA ILE A 249 -19.51 -1.97 -4.03
C ILE A 249 -18.17 -2.17 -4.72
N LEU A 250 -17.24 -2.89 -4.07
CA LEU A 250 -15.94 -3.21 -4.65
C LEU A 250 -16.08 -4.03 -5.94
N ALA A 251 -17.01 -5.00 -5.96
CA ALA A 251 -17.26 -5.85 -7.13
C ALA A 251 -17.67 -5.06 -8.40
N GLN A 252 -18.19 -3.82 -8.26
CA GLN A 252 -18.50 -2.97 -9.40
C GLN A 252 -17.28 -2.51 -10.19
N PHE A 253 -16.09 -2.62 -9.60
CA PHE A 253 -14.81 -2.28 -10.24
C PHE A 253 -14.09 -3.50 -10.82
N HIS A 254 -14.73 -4.68 -10.84
CA HIS A 254 -14.16 -5.86 -11.48
C HIS A 254 -13.82 -5.58 -12.96
N GLY A 255 -12.67 -6.02 -13.42
CA GLY A 255 -12.15 -5.68 -14.77
C GLY A 255 -11.44 -4.32 -14.87
N GLN A 256 -11.47 -3.50 -13.82
CA GLN A 256 -10.86 -2.16 -13.79
C GLN A 256 -9.82 -2.00 -12.68
N MET A 257 -9.99 -2.68 -11.55
CA MET A 257 -9.15 -2.59 -10.36
C MET A 257 -8.98 -3.98 -9.76
N THR A 258 -7.75 -4.37 -9.48
CA THR A 258 -7.47 -5.57 -8.68
C THR A 258 -7.49 -5.20 -7.20
N PHE A 259 -8.21 -5.97 -6.39
CA PHE A 259 -8.23 -5.79 -4.94
C PHE A 259 -7.30 -6.79 -4.26
N TRP A 260 -6.61 -6.34 -3.23
CA TRP A 260 -5.75 -7.18 -2.40
C TRP A 260 -6.11 -6.97 -0.93
N CYS A 261 -6.74 -7.96 -0.31
CA CYS A 261 -7.11 -7.86 1.09
C CYS A 261 -7.22 -9.23 1.78
N PRO A 262 -7.05 -9.28 3.11
CA PRO A 262 -7.45 -10.41 3.94
C PRO A 262 -8.97 -10.43 4.13
N VAL A 263 -9.49 -11.43 4.81
CA VAL A 263 -10.81 -11.34 5.49
C VAL A 263 -10.75 -10.19 6.50
N ASP A 264 -11.85 -9.44 6.65
CA ASP A 264 -11.91 -8.19 7.43
C ASP A 264 -11.35 -8.36 8.86
N ILE A 265 -10.27 -7.63 9.14
CA ILE A 265 -9.50 -7.75 10.39
C ILE A 265 -10.21 -7.17 11.62
N GLN A 266 -11.19 -6.30 11.43
CA GLN A 266 -11.90 -5.61 12.53
C GLN A 266 -13.33 -6.11 12.75
N LYS A 267 -13.91 -6.79 11.76
CA LYS A 267 -15.26 -7.33 11.84
C LYS A 267 -15.22 -8.87 11.85
N THR A 268 -15.00 -9.47 10.72
CA THR A 268 -15.22 -10.91 10.53
C THR A 268 -14.19 -11.77 11.26
N LEU A 269 -12.91 -11.43 11.20
CA LEU A 269 -11.89 -12.14 11.98
C LEU A 269 -12.10 -12.00 13.49
N GLN A 270 -12.65 -10.88 13.97
CA GLN A 270 -12.96 -10.67 15.38
C GLN A 270 -14.16 -11.48 15.89
N THR A 271 -14.98 -12.03 15.02
CA THR A 271 -16.04 -12.95 15.42
C THR A 271 -15.49 -14.26 15.98
N GLN A 272 -14.28 -14.65 15.56
CA GLN A 272 -13.65 -15.92 15.89
C GLN A 272 -14.58 -17.13 15.55
N ASP A 273 -15.38 -16.99 14.51
CA ASP A 273 -16.30 -18.01 14.00
C ASP A 273 -15.79 -18.51 12.64
N GLU A 274 -15.37 -19.79 12.59
CA GLU A 274 -14.83 -20.40 11.37
C GLU A 274 -15.79 -20.29 10.18
N ARG A 275 -17.11 -20.42 10.40
CA ARG A 275 -18.10 -20.37 9.33
C ARG A 275 -18.21 -18.97 8.72
N GLN A 276 -18.19 -17.93 9.57
CA GLN A 276 -18.24 -16.56 9.09
C GLN A 276 -16.97 -16.17 8.35
N ILE A 277 -15.81 -16.60 8.87
CA ILE A 277 -14.49 -16.34 8.23
C ILE A 277 -14.41 -17.06 6.88
N GLU A 278 -14.82 -18.34 6.81
CA GLU A 278 -14.84 -19.11 5.56
C GLU A 278 -15.82 -18.51 4.54
N ALA A 279 -17.00 -18.07 4.99
CA ALA A 279 -18.01 -17.46 4.13
C ALA A 279 -17.53 -16.14 3.51
N GLU A 280 -16.88 -15.26 4.29
CA GLU A 280 -16.34 -14.02 3.72
C GLU A 280 -15.16 -14.29 2.79
N ALA A 281 -14.27 -15.22 3.13
CA ALA A 281 -13.17 -15.60 2.22
C ALA A 281 -13.73 -16.11 0.87
N GLN A 282 -14.79 -16.94 0.89
CA GLN A 282 -15.48 -17.37 -0.32
C GLN A 282 -16.08 -16.18 -1.08
N GLU A 283 -16.80 -15.31 -0.39
CA GLU A 283 -17.43 -14.13 -0.99
C GLU A 283 -16.41 -13.22 -1.68
N LEU A 284 -15.24 -12.97 -1.05
CA LEU A 284 -14.16 -12.19 -1.63
C LEU A 284 -13.64 -12.83 -2.92
N VAL A 285 -13.41 -14.16 -2.93
CA VAL A 285 -12.94 -14.87 -4.13
C VAL A 285 -13.99 -14.82 -5.23
N GLU A 286 -15.28 -15.02 -4.92
CA GLU A 286 -16.35 -15.09 -5.92
C GLU A 286 -16.72 -13.72 -6.49
N LYS A 287 -16.70 -12.65 -5.67
CA LYS A 287 -17.16 -11.32 -6.09
C LYS A 287 -16.04 -10.40 -6.59
N LEU A 288 -14.86 -10.48 -5.99
CA LEU A 288 -13.73 -9.63 -6.38
C LEU A 288 -12.77 -10.33 -7.33
N GLY A 289 -12.69 -11.66 -7.24
CA GLY A 289 -11.87 -12.52 -8.07
C GLY A 289 -12.67 -13.26 -9.14
N GLY A 290 -12.12 -14.38 -9.54
CA GLY A 290 -12.68 -15.27 -10.54
C GLY A 290 -11.61 -15.86 -11.44
N PRO A 291 -11.98 -16.74 -12.37
CA PRO A 291 -11.02 -17.36 -13.27
C PRO A 291 -10.35 -16.37 -14.25
N ASP A 292 -10.84 -15.18 -14.40
CA ASP A 292 -10.26 -14.09 -15.20
C ASP A 292 -9.27 -13.21 -14.43
N GLY A 293 -9.33 -13.18 -13.08
CA GLY A 293 -8.42 -12.42 -12.20
C GLY A 293 -9.14 -11.44 -11.27
N GLY A 294 -8.48 -10.37 -10.87
CA GLY A 294 -9.07 -9.23 -10.13
C GLY A 294 -8.93 -9.27 -8.61
N PHE A 295 -8.45 -10.38 -8.02
CA PHE A 295 -8.29 -10.47 -6.57
C PHE A 295 -7.00 -11.16 -6.15
N ILE A 296 -6.33 -10.61 -5.14
CA ILE A 296 -5.17 -11.17 -4.47
C ILE A 296 -5.55 -11.44 -3.00
N ALA A 297 -5.50 -12.68 -2.57
CA ALA A 297 -5.78 -13.03 -1.17
C ALA A 297 -4.65 -12.56 -0.26
N GLY A 298 -5.00 -11.81 0.78
CA GLY A 298 -4.06 -11.25 1.74
C GLY A 298 -4.04 -11.96 3.09
N TYR A 299 -3.00 -11.63 3.87
CA TYR A 299 -2.84 -12.01 5.27
C TYR A 299 -2.34 -10.80 6.05
N TYR A 300 -2.98 -10.50 7.17
CA TYR A 300 -2.54 -9.40 8.04
C TYR A 300 -1.46 -9.89 9.01
N GLY A 301 -0.21 -9.44 8.80
CA GLY A 301 0.95 -9.97 9.51
C GLY A 301 1.08 -9.59 10.97
N ASP A 302 0.41 -8.49 11.43
CA ASP A 302 0.54 -7.97 12.80
C ASP A 302 -0.67 -8.36 13.68
N ASN A 303 -0.86 -9.68 13.84
CA ASN A 303 -1.94 -10.23 14.68
C ASN A 303 -2.00 -9.63 16.10
N PRO A 304 -0.86 -9.40 16.80
CA PRO A 304 -0.90 -8.79 18.13
C PRO A 304 -1.54 -7.40 18.17
N SER A 305 -1.34 -6.57 17.12
CA SER A 305 -1.89 -5.20 17.08
C SER A 305 -3.41 -5.17 16.98
N ILE A 306 -4.03 -6.26 16.51
CA ILE A 306 -5.50 -6.40 16.43
C ILE A 306 -6.06 -7.37 17.48
N GLY A 307 -5.22 -7.84 18.41
CA GLY A 307 -5.64 -8.75 19.49
C GLY A 307 -6.15 -10.10 18.99
N LEU A 308 -5.66 -10.59 17.85
CA LEU A 308 -6.13 -11.82 17.21
C LEU A 308 -5.08 -12.93 17.32
N GLU A 309 -5.53 -14.15 17.65
CA GLU A 309 -4.70 -15.33 17.52
C GLU A 309 -4.54 -15.71 16.03
N PRO A 310 -3.32 -16.05 15.57
CA PRO A 310 -3.04 -16.39 14.16
C PRO A 310 -3.93 -17.50 13.57
N HIS A 311 -4.42 -18.41 14.43
CA HIS A 311 -5.31 -19.51 14.05
C HIS A 311 -6.49 -19.03 13.19
N TRP A 312 -7.12 -17.92 13.55
CA TRP A 312 -8.29 -17.39 12.85
C TRP A 312 -7.97 -16.94 11.42
N GLN A 313 -6.82 -16.36 11.20
CA GLN A 313 -6.37 -16.07 9.84
C GLN A 313 -6.00 -17.32 9.05
N TYR A 314 -5.52 -18.39 9.70
CA TYR A 314 -5.31 -19.67 9.01
C TYR A 314 -6.62 -20.32 8.53
N VAL A 315 -7.76 -20.07 9.20
CA VAL A 315 -9.08 -20.45 8.68
C VAL A 315 -9.32 -19.76 7.32
N ALA A 316 -9.11 -18.44 7.24
CA ALA A 316 -9.21 -17.70 6.00
C ALA A 316 -8.23 -18.21 4.92
N CYS A 317 -6.96 -18.51 5.28
CA CYS A 317 -5.98 -19.05 4.33
C CYS A 317 -6.45 -20.37 3.69
N ARG A 318 -6.98 -21.28 4.51
CA ARG A 318 -7.53 -22.55 3.99
C ARG A 318 -8.70 -22.33 3.03
N ALA A 319 -9.58 -21.39 3.36
CA ALA A 319 -10.71 -21.03 2.52
C ALA A 319 -10.25 -20.42 1.20
N PHE A 320 -9.33 -19.46 1.22
CA PHE A 320 -8.77 -18.85 0.01
C PHE A 320 -8.12 -19.89 -0.93
N VAL A 321 -7.37 -20.85 -0.38
CA VAL A 321 -6.78 -21.92 -1.20
C VAL A 321 -7.86 -22.84 -1.77
N ARG A 322 -8.89 -23.17 -0.99
CA ARG A 322 -9.99 -24.04 -1.41
C ARG A 322 -10.82 -23.43 -2.53
N TYR A 323 -11.22 -22.17 -2.40
CA TYR A 323 -12.07 -21.48 -3.36
C TYR A 323 -11.27 -20.84 -4.51
N GLY A 324 -9.98 -20.60 -4.31
CA GLY A 324 -9.07 -20.05 -5.31
C GLY A 324 -8.41 -21.07 -6.25
N ASP A 325 -8.73 -22.36 -6.12
CA ASP A 325 -8.29 -23.43 -7.03
C ASP A 325 -9.28 -23.52 -8.22
N TYR A 326 -9.07 -22.68 -9.22
CA TYR A 326 -9.98 -22.57 -10.37
C TYR A 326 -10.08 -23.83 -11.22
N ALA A 327 -9.08 -24.73 -11.14
CA ALA A 327 -9.14 -26.02 -11.84
C ALA A 327 -10.19 -26.95 -11.25
N ARG A 328 -10.49 -26.83 -9.96
CA ARG A 328 -11.54 -27.63 -9.29
C ARG A 328 -12.95 -27.10 -9.51
N ALA A 329 -13.08 -25.81 -9.81
CA ALA A 329 -14.37 -25.17 -10.03
C ALA A 329 -14.96 -25.46 -11.44
N ALA A 330 -14.16 -26.03 -12.35
CA ALA A 330 -14.53 -26.34 -13.73
C ALA A 330 -15.06 -27.78 -13.92
N VAL A 331 -15.19 -28.57 -12.85
CA VAL A 331 -15.74 -29.97 -12.81
C VAL A 331 -17.03 -29.99 -12.01
#